data_aee4f2f78a31dc01f1d49d3661648d3d
#
_entry.id   aee4f2f78a31dc01f1d49d3661648d3d
#
_cell.length_a   1.000
_cell.length_b   1.000
_cell.length_c   1.000
_cell.angle_alpha   90.00
_cell.angle_beta   90.00
_cell.angle_gamma   90.00
#
_symmetry.space_group_name_H-M   'P 1'
#
loop_
_entity.id
_entity.type
_entity.pdbx_description
1 polymer ?
#
loop_
_entity_poly.entity_id
_entity_poly.type
_entity_poly.pdbx_seq_one_letter_code
_entity_poly.pdbx_strand_id
1 'polypeptide(L)'
;MEQSYKMPDREADGPGARKKPRKKRTPGADSGVRAAKPALEEHYGVGPELGDALGDQQPLTPEAREHVDRMYELYDEFDGMVALDHERMRTARRIHELNDPYAGEHEPQLPVLLSTIQSKIADQLDNMPEAVLTPESPGMQEYAEDATDLVRWVFERNYFDGMYPRLAEDYYVAGCAVLQIHWDEDMDGGDGNVRLLRVPPEYLTWDPAARDLQDCRAVFKTAFHPRGWYVEHYPDAGRYVGGDSYSDPDRETNTDRDDSVMLLEAWWREYDAEQERYKVHVTHMAGRALLYDSRDDFPDGLYAHGRYPFEMCTYRDAVGTLAGRSCVEDFVELNRNANRMSKYVDWATRFAARPKLILGQDLELRDEQEITRADRQIVHVDGMVSNANLVWMPTPQIPPAAYQMMQWSVDALKQESGQNQFARGEGGMGVTAASAIQSLQEAGAKSSRMESQRLADMYRRAVEQVLWLMGQFYELPRIIMITGKQDSPYAADILLAGRQMLTESTDMHPAYRVNTQIRRRNPLRIESENQLILQLYEMSLRGNAPMDVLNVLELLQVDGKERILPRMQEAQQQQAQTAQALQLAQAATAEAQQSREQMTGMREQMMAQAQEAINTDPTSSVYG
;
A
#
# COMPACT_ATOMS: atom_id res chain seq x y z
N MET A 1 26.20 -33.76 -49.58
CA MET A 1 26.78 -32.43 -49.51
C MET A 1 26.88 -32.05 -48.03
N GLU A 2 28.07 -32.35 -47.51
CA GLU A 2 28.48 -32.03 -46.14
C GLU A 2 28.80 -30.53 -46.06
N GLN A 3 28.35 -29.88 -45.03
CA GLN A 3 29.06 -28.72 -44.52
C GLN A 3 29.02 -28.72 -42.98
N SER A 4 30.17 -29.12 -42.46
CA SER A 4 30.59 -29.04 -41.08
C SER A 4 30.78 -27.58 -40.64
N TYR A 5 30.23 -27.18 -39.50
CA TYR A 5 30.64 -25.96 -38.83
C TYR A 5 31.56 -26.29 -37.66
N LYS A 6 32.82 -25.87 -37.80
CA LYS A 6 33.86 -25.86 -36.77
C LYS A 6 33.67 -24.65 -35.85
N MET A 7 33.80 -24.88 -34.56
CA MET A 7 34.11 -23.83 -33.58
C MET A 7 35.58 -23.40 -33.72
N PRO A 8 35.92 -22.14 -33.50
CA PRO A 8 37.32 -21.75 -33.30
C PRO A 8 37.67 -21.63 -31.82
N ASP A 9 38.92 -22.02 -31.56
CA ASP A 9 39.65 -22.08 -30.32
C ASP A 9 39.89 -20.71 -29.66
N ARG A 10 40.13 -20.78 -28.36
CA ARG A 10 40.67 -19.69 -27.53
C ARG A 10 42.10 -19.40 -27.92
N GLU A 11 42.41 -18.14 -28.07
CA GLU A 11 43.76 -17.61 -27.82
C GLU A 11 43.72 -16.40 -26.89
N ALA A 12 44.75 -16.32 -26.07
CA ALA A 12 44.95 -15.46 -24.94
C ALA A 12 45.76 -14.18 -25.34
N ASP A 13 45.71 -13.25 -24.41
CA ASP A 13 46.70 -12.17 -24.14
C ASP A 13 46.70 -10.89 -24.93
N GLY A 14 46.51 -9.81 -24.12
CA GLY A 14 47.05 -8.44 -24.36
C GLY A 14 46.38 -7.37 -23.50
N PRO A 15 47.16 -6.52 -22.80
CA PRO A 15 46.67 -5.72 -21.68
C PRO A 15 46.27 -4.29 -22.06
N GLY A 16 45.30 -3.74 -21.35
CA GLY A 16 45.26 -2.31 -21.17
C GLY A 16 44.07 -1.53 -21.72
N ALA A 17 42.95 -1.53 -21.00
CA ALA A 17 42.02 -0.41 -21.06
C ALA A 17 41.45 -0.14 -19.65
N ARG A 18 41.86 0.98 -19.07
CA ARG A 18 41.36 1.52 -17.80
C ARG A 18 39.85 1.74 -17.88
N LYS A 19 39.08 0.91 -17.20
CA LYS A 19 37.64 1.14 -16.95
C LYS A 19 37.52 2.25 -15.90
N LYS A 20 36.82 3.32 -16.25
CA LYS A 20 36.39 4.37 -15.30
C LYS A 20 35.49 3.73 -14.23
N PRO A 21 35.59 4.11 -12.96
CA PRO A 21 34.76 3.57 -11.91
C PRO A 21 33.30 4.01 -12.11
N ARG A 22 32.38 3.05 -12.16
CA ARG A 22 30.93 3.28 -12.06
C ARG A 22 30.65 3.88 -10.69
N LYS A 23 30.03 5.06 -10.66
CA LYS A 23 29.43 5.63 -9.44
C LYS A 23 28.47 4.60 -8.84
N LYS A 24 28.76 4.14 -7.65
CA LYS A 24 27.85 3.33 -6.85
C LYS A 24 26.61 4.18 -6.57
N ARG A 25 25.45 3.71 -7.00
CA ARG A 25 24.16 4.21 -6.51
C ARG A 25 24.09 3.86 -5.02
N THR A 26 23.93 4.87 -4.18
CA THR A 26 23.56 4.71 -2.77
C THR A 26 22.21 3.99 -2.67
N PRO A 27 22.08 2.93 -1.86
CA PRO A 27 20.78 2.37 -1.54
C PRO A 27 19.96 3.42 -0.77
N GLY A 28 18.68 3.53 -1.10
CA GLY A 28 17.76 4.40 -0.38
C GLY A 28 17.71 3.99 1.10
N ALA A 29 17.82 4.97 1.96
CA ALA A 29 17.76 4.79 3.40
C ALA A 29 16.34 4.44 3.82
N ASP A 30 16.14 3.23 4.34
CA ASP A 30 15.08 2.94 5.31
C ASP A 30 15.56 3.53 6.64
N SER A 31 15.02 4.66 7.01
CA SER A 31 15.46 5.31 8.24
C SER A 31 14.29 5.67 9.13
N GLY A 32 14.29 5.08 10.28
CA GLY A 32 13.69 5.70 11.43
C GLY A 32 14.53 6.91 11.89
N VAL A 33 13.92 7.76 12.60
CA VAL A 33 14.35 8.97 13.34
C VAL A 33 15.86 9.22 13.40
N ARG A 34 16.29 10.37 12.90
CA ARG A 34 17.68 10.84 12.98
C ARG A 34 17.89 11.70 14.21
N ALA A 35 18.91 11.35 15.01
CA ALA A 35 19.53 12.29 15.90
C ALA A 35 20.27 13.40 15.12
N ALA A 36 20.21 14.64 15.60
CA ALA A 36 20.77 15.83 14.97
C ALA A 36 22.21 15.63 14.46
N LYS A 37 22.46 15.96 13.19
CA LYS A 37 23.79 15.95 12.59
C LYS A 37 24.65 17.11 13.10
N PRO A 38 25.87 16.86 13.58
CA PRO A 38 26.91 17.89 13.57
C PRO A 38 27.46 18.04 12.13
N ALA A 39 27.79 19.29 11.75
CA ALA A 39 28.33 19.66 10.46
C ALA A 39 29.51 18.80 10.03
N LEU A 40 29.40 18.15 8.87
CA LEU A 40 30.47 17.40 8.23
C LEU A 40 31.38 18.36 7.47
N GLU A 41 32.47 18.77 8.13
CA GLU A 41 33.66 19.24 7.42
C GLU A 41 34.86 18.41 7.87
N GLU A 42 35.50 17.80 6.85
CA GLU A 42 36.84 17.23 6.82
C GLU A 42 37.18 16.09 7.82
N HIS A 43 37.17 14.85 7.31
CA HIS A 43 38.30 13.93 7.40
C HIS A 43 38.05 12.65 6.62
N TYR A 44 38.49 12.58 5.37
CA TYR A 44 38.82 11.28 4.76
C TYR A 44 40.19 10.85 5.28
N GLY A 45 40.20 10.24 6.41
CA GLY A 45 41.35 9.55 6.97
C GLY A 45 40.86 8.30 7.66
N VAL A 46 41.26 7.14 7.11
CA VAL A 46 41.24 5.80 7.74
C VAL A 46 39.95 5.55 8.53
N GLY A 47 39.06 4.71 7.98
CA GLY A 47 37.88 4.28 8.74
C GLY A 47 38.28 3.81 10.13
N PRO A 48 37.45 4.04 11.16
CA PRO A 48 37.75 3.56 12.48
C PRO A 48 38.00 2.05 12.39
N GLU A 49 39.19 1.61 12.79
CA GLU A 49 39.47 0.19 13.00
C GLU A 49 38.33 -0.31 13.88
N LEU A 50 37.56 -1.29 13.39
CA LEU A 50 36.60 -2.04 14.19
C LEU A 50 37.42 -2.64 15.34
N GLY A 51 37.37 -1.99 16.49
CA GLY A 51 37.99 -2.49 17.70
C GLY A 51 37.42 -3.89 17.97
N ASP A 52 38.28 -4.79 18.40
CA ASP A 52 37.89 -6.13 18.82
C ASP A 52 36.70 -6.05 19.76
N ALA A 53 35.55 -6.53 19.32
CA ALA A 53 34.21 -6.25 19.81
C ALA A 53 33.86 -6.85 21.18
N LEU A 54 34.80 -6.96 22.09
CA LEU A 54 34.61 -7.50 23.46
C LEU A 54 35.00 -6.52 24.60
N GLY A 55 35.38 -5.27 24.28
CA GLY A 55 35.99 -4.38 25.25
C GLY A 55 35.19 -3.22 25.80
N ASP A 56 34.42 -2.52 24.99
CA ASP A 56 33.78 -1.27 25.39
C ASP A 56 32.27 -1.45 25.58
N GLN A 57 31.86 -1.63 26.84
CA GLN A 57 30.45 -1.53 27.20
C GLN A 57 30.01 -0.07 27.06
N GLN A 58 28.85 0.14 26.42
CA GLN A 58 28.23 1.47 26.36
C GLN A 58 28.04 2.01 27.80
N PRO A 59 28.45 3.23 28.08
CA PRO A 59 28.28 3.86 29.41
C PRO A 59 26.81 4.27 29.60
N LEU A 60 25.96 3.29 29.87
CA LEU A 60 24.53 3.52 30.15
C LEU A 60 24.34 3.82 31.66
N THR A 61 23.36 4.66 31.97
CA THR A 61 22.84 4.78 33.31
C THR A 61 22.24 3.44 33.76
N PRO A 62 22.21 3.15 35.09
CA PRO A 62 21.59 1.91 35.57
C PRO A 62 20.14 1.74 35.09
N GLU A 63 19.37 2.84 35.09
CA GLU A 63 17.98 2.87 34.63
C GLU A 63 17.84 2.54 33.13
N ALA A 64 18.70 3.11 32.28
CA ALA A 64 18.71 2.83 30.85
C ALA A 64 19.09 1.37 30.58
N ARG A 65 20.03 0.81 31.34
CA ARG A 65 20.40 -0.60 31.20
C ARG A 65 19.27 -1.54 31.62
N GLU A 66 18.64 -1.27 32.76
CA GLU A 66 17.47 -2.04 33.21
C GLU A 66 16.32 -1.97 32.19
N HIS A 67 16.12 -0.80 31.56
CA HIS A 67 15.11 -0.64 30.50
C HIS A 67 15.44 -1.50 29.28
N VAL A 68 16.69 -1.48 28.80
CA VAL A 68 17.14 -2.30 27.65
C VAL A 68 16.96 -3.79 27.97
N ASP A 69 17.43 -4.25 29.12
CA ASP A 69 17.30 -5.66 29.53
C ASP A 69 15.82 -6.07 29.60
N ARG A 70 14.97 -5.22 30.19
CA ARG A 70 13.51 -5.46 30.26
C ARG A 70 12.86 -5.57 28.88
N MET A 71 13.26 -4.72 27.91
CA MET A 71 12.68 -4.77 26.56
C MET A 71 13.11 -6.04 25.82
N TYR A 72 14.36 -6.50 25.99
CA TYR A 72 14.81 -7.78 25.42
C TYR A 72 14.11 -8.98 26.08
N GLU A 73 13.94 -8.97 27.41
CA GLU A 73 13.19 -10.03 28.10
C GLU A 73 11.74 -10.10 27.60
N LEU A 74 11.10 -8.95 27.39
CA LEU A 74 9.74 -8.87 26.90
C LEU A 74 9.64 -9.32 25.43
N TYR A 75 10.64 -8.96 24.62
CA TYR A 75 10.72 -9.42 23.23
C TYR A 75 10.87 -10.94 23.16
N ASP A 76 11.79 -11.53 23.93
CA ASP A 76 12.02 -12.98 23.97
C ASP A 76 10.76 -13.74 24.46
N GLU A 77 10.03 -13.18 25.46
CA GLU A 77 8.73 -13.72 25.90
C GLU A 77 7.71 -13.75 24.74
N PHE A 78 7.57 -12.63 24.04
CA PHE A 78 6.58 -12.51 22.97
C PHE A 78 6.98 -13.32 21.74
N ASP A 79 8.22 -13.22 21.30
CA ASP A 79 8.72 -13.94 20.13
C ASP A 79 8.58 -15.45 20.30
N GLY A 80 8.92 -15.97 21.49
CA GLY A 80 8.72 -17.39 21.80
C GLY A 80 7.26 -17.86 21.70
N MET A 81 6.29 -17.00 21.98
CA MET A 81 4.86 -17.33 21.90
C MET A 81 4.29 -17.14 20.48
N VAL A 82 4.77 -16.16 19.74
CA VAL A 82 4.32 -15.88 18.35
C VAL A 82 5.14 -16.62 17.28
N ALA A 83 6.20 -17.33 17.66
CA ALA A 83 7.10 -18.06 16.77
C ALA A 83 6.35 -19.00 15.80
N LEU A 84 5.29 -19.67 16.28
CA LEU A 84 4.46 -20.53 15.44
C LEU A 84 3.71 -19.75 14.36
N ASP A 85 3.25 -18.55 14.66
CA ASP A 85 2.57 -17.70 13.70
C ASP A 85 3.56 -17.20 12.63
N HIS A 86 4.75 -16.78 13.03
CA HIS A 86 5.81 -16.40 12.11
C HIS A 86 6.23 -17.56 11.18
N GLU A 87 6.38 -18.78 11.73
CA GLU A 87 6.73 -19.96 10.92
C GLU A 87 5.60 -20.32 9.93
N ARG A 88 4.32 -20.19 10.33
CA ARG A 88 3.17 -20.36 9.44
C ARG A 88 3.20 -19.35 8.29
N MET A 89 3.46 -18.08 8.58
CA MET A 89 3.57 -17.02 7.59
C MET A 89 4.69 -17.28 6.59
N ARG A 90 5.90 -17.62 7.08
CA ARG A 90 7.05 -17.98 6.21
C ARG A 90 6.76 -19.21 5.36
N THR A 91 6.15 -20.23 5.94
CA THR A 91 5.74 -21.44 5.21
C THR A 91 4.73 -21.08 4.10
N ALA A 92 3.74 -20.26 4.40
CA ALA A 92 2.75 -19.81 3.43
C ALA A 92 3.40 -19.01 2.28
N ARG A 93 4.38 -18.15 2.60
CA ARG A 93 5.15 -17.40 1.60
C ARG A 93 5.97 -18.31 0.71
N ARG A 94 6.68 -19.30 1.27
CA ARG A 94 7.41 -20.31 0.48
C ARG A 94 6.48 -21.09 -0.45
N ILE A 95 5.31 -21.50 0.02
CA ILE A 95 4.31 -22.20 -0.81
C ILE A 95 3.83 -21.30 -1.96
N HIS A 96 3.57 -20.02 -1.68
CA HIS A 96 3.20 -19.04 -2.70
C HIS A 96 4.30 -18.86 -3.75
N GLU A 97 5.56 -18.88 -3.35
CA GLU A 97 6.74 -18.80 -4.24
C GLU A 97 7.08 -20.11 -4.96
N LEU A 98 6.19 -21.11 -4.91
CA LEU A 98 6.40 -22.43 -5.49
C LEU A 98 7.59 -23.19 -4.87
N ASN A 99 7.83 -22.98 -3.59
CA ASN A 99 8.87 -23.64 -2.81
C ASN A 99 8.26 -24.27 -1.53
N ASP A 100 7.29 -25.18 -1.72
CA ASP A 100 6.64 -25.86 -0.58
C ASP A 100 7.64 -26.77 0.16
N PRO A 101 7.99 -26.48 1.43
CA PRO A 101 8.95 -27.27 2.20
C PRO A 101 8.48 -28.71 2.46
N TYR A 102 7.19 -28.98 2.30
CA TYR A 102 6.59 -30.31 2.48
C TYR A 102 6.34 -31.04 1.15
N ALA A 103 6.79 -30.47 0.02
CA ALA A 103 6.70 -31.14 -1.27
C ALA A 103 7.58 -32.40 -1.29
N GLY A 104 7.05 -33.46 -1.89
CA GLY A 104 7.83 -34.69 -2.09
C GLY A 104 8.96 -34.49 -3.12
N GLU A 105 10.00 -35.33 -3.03
CA GLU A 105 11.11 -35.30 -3.97
C GLU A 105 10.62 -35.38 -5.43
N HIS A 106 11.08 -34.45 -6.27
CA HIS A 106 10.65 -34.31 -7.68
C HIS A 106 9.13 -34.09 -7.86
N GLU A 107 8.45 -33.51 -6.87
CA GLU A 107 7.03 -33.14 -6.99
C GLU A 107 6.91 -31.84 -7.78
N PRO A 108 6.18 -31.83 -8.92
CA PRO A 108 5.95 -30.61 -9.68
C PRO A 108 5.08 -29.66 -8.89
N GLN A 109 5.46 -28.39 -8.83
CA GLN A 109 4.65 -27.36 -8.16
C GLN A 109 3.83 -26.61 -9.21
N LEU A 110 2.53 -26.86 -9.20
CA LEU A 110 1.60 -26.22 -10.13
C LEU A 110 1.28 -24.80 -9.61
N PRO A 111 1.36 -23.76 -10.47
CA PRO A 111 1.14 -22.37 -10.04
C PRO A 111 -0.36 -22.02 -9.91
N VAL A 112 -1.20 -22.96 -9.48
CA VAL A 112 -2.65 -22.74 -9.38
C VAL A 112 -2.97 -21.80 -8.24
N LEU A 113 -2.40 -22.05 -7.05
CA LEU A 113 -2.59 -21.19 -5.88
C LEU A 113 -2.00 -19.80 -6.11
N LEU A 114 -0.80 -19.71 -6.68
CA LEU A 114 -0.16 -18.44 -7.05
C LEU A 114 -1.07 -17.61 -7.96
N SER A 115 -1.57 -18.21 -9.07
CA SER A 115 -2.44 -17.50 -10.01
C SER A 115 -3.78 -17.08 -9.40
N THR A 116 -4.28 -17.85 -8.44
CA THR A 116 -5.51 -17.54 -7.71
C THR A 116 -5.31 -16.32 -6.80
N ILE A 117 -4.22 -16.28 -6.04
CA ILE A 117 -3.89 -15.15 -5.16
C ILE A 117 -3.61 -13.89 -5.99
N GLN A 118 -2.88 -14.00 -7.11
CA GLN A 118 -2.67 -12.86 -8.02
C GLN A 118 -3.97 -12.29 -8.57
N SER A 119 -4.95 -13.15 -8.91
CA SER A 119 -6.29 -12.69 -9.31
C SER A 119 -7.01 -11.97 -8.18
N LYS A 120 -6.89 -12.44 -6.93
CA LYS A 120 -7.46 -11.77 -5.76
C LYS A 120 -6.81 -10.41 -5.50
N ILE A 121 -5.50 -10.31 -5.66
CA ILE A 121 -4.77 -9.03 -5.54
C ILE A 121 -5.24 -8.06 -6.63
N ALA A 122 -5.42 -8.53 -7.87
CA ALA A 122 -5.96 -7.70 -8.96
C ALA A 122 -7.36 -7.18 -8.64
N ASP A 123 -8.25 -8.02 -8.08
CA ASP A 123 -9.57 -7.60 -7.62
C ASP A 123 -9.50 -6.50 -6.54
N GLN A 124 -8.49 -6.54 -5.65
CA GLN A 124 -8.28 -5.49 -4.64
C GLN A 124 -7.78 -4.20 -5.28
N LEU A 125 -6.94 -4.27 -6.30
CA LEU A 125 -6.48 -3.09 -7.05
C LEU A 125 -7.63 -2.39 -7.77
N ASP A 126 -8.58 -3.17 -8.30
CA ASP A 126 -9.79 -2.63 -8.92
C ASP A 126 -10.73 -1.95 -7.90
N ASN A 127 -10.60 -2.31 -6.62
CA ASN A 127 -11.42 -1.81 -5.51
C ASN A 127 -10.57 -1.06 -4.46
N MET A 128 -9.55 -0.34 -4.89
CA MET A 128 -8.67 0.40 -3.98
C MET A 128 -9.45 1.42 -3.17
N PRO A 129 -9.28 1.49 -1.83
CA PRO A 129 -9.96 2.47 -1.00
C PRO A 129 -9.40 3.88 -1.23
N GLU A 130 -10.28 4.87 -1.20
CA GLU A 130 -9.96 6.30 -1.21
C GLU A 130 -10.66 6.95 -0.02
N ALA A 131 -9.96 7.84 0.68
CA ALA A 131 -10.53 8.58 1.79
C ALA A 131 -11.37 9.77 1.29
N VAL A 132 -12.54 9.93 1.87
CA VAL A 132 -13.36 11.12 1.75
C VAL A 132 -13.76 11.56 3.14
N LEU A 133 -13.33 12.74 3.54
CA LEU A 133 -13.64 13.29 4.84
C LEU A 133 -14.99 13.99 4.79
N THR A 134 -15.83 13.68 5.76
CA THR A 134 -17.12 14.35 5.93
C THR A 134 -17.13 15.10 7.27
N PRO A 135 -17.51 16.38 7.29
CA PRO A 135 -17.52 17.14 8.53
C PRO A 135 -18.63 16.63 9.45
N GLU A 136 -18.39 16.65 10.75
CA GLU A 136 -19.42 16.34 11.75
C GLU A 136 -20.28 17.56 12.09
N SER A 137 -19.78 18.78 11.80
CA SER A 137 -20.48 20.02 12.10
C SER A 137 -20.90 20.76 10.82
N PRO A 138 -22.11 21.35 10.78
CA PRO A 138 -22.53 22.18 9.66
C PRO A 138 -21.61 23.41 9.50
N GLY A 139 -21.18 23.69 8.28
CA GLY A 139 -20.30 24.84 7.98
C GLY A 139 -18.81 24.46 7.83
N MET A 140 -18.43 23.22 8.09
CA MET A 140 -17.06 22.73 7.91
C MET A 140 -16.86 21.97 6.57
N GLN A 141 -17.73 22.15 5.59
CA GLN A 141 -17.70 21.41 4.32
C GLN A 141 -16.43 21.71 3.51
N GLU A 142 -16.07 22.99 3.36
CA GLU A 142 -14.87 23.41 2.63
C GLU A 142 -13.57 22.89 3.29
N TYR A 143 -13.56 22.83 4.63
CA TYR A 143 -12.43 22.27 5.38
C TYR A 143 -12.27 20.77 5.16
N ALA A 144 -13.39 20.04 5.06
CA ALA A 144 -13.37 18.60 4.82
C ALA A 144 -12.82 18.27 3.43
N GLU A 145 -13.10 19.11 2.43
CA GLU A 145 -12.53 18.99 1.08
C GLU A 145 -11.02 19.24 1.10
N ASP A 146 -10.57 20.32 1.73
CA ASP A 146 -9.15 20.64 1.86
C ASP A 146 -8.40 19.58 2.66
N ALA A 147 -8.98 19.06 3.74
CA ALA A 147 -8.40 17.97 4.52
C ALA A 147 -8.34 16.65 3.72
N THR A 148 -9.35 16.39 2.87
CA THR A 148 -9.33 15.24 1.95
C THR A 148 -8.19 15.35 0.95
N ASP A 149 -7.95 16.52 0.39
CA ASP A 149 -6.86 16.76 -0.56
C ASP A 149 -5.48 16.63 0.11
N LEU A 150 -5.35 17.12 1.35
CA LEU A 150 -4.12 16.94 2.15
C LEU A 150 -3.83 15.47 2.42
N VAL A 151 -4.83 14.68 2.84
CA VAL A 151 -4.68 13.23 3.04
C VAL A 151 -4.29 12.55 1.74
N ARG A 152 -4.98 12.87 0.64
CA ARG A 152 -4.64 12.32 -0.69
C ARG A 152 -3.19 12.62 -1.06
N TRP A 153 -2.74 13.85 -0.86
CA TRP A 153 -1.36 14.26 -1.12
C TRP A 153 -0.34 13.44 -0.31
N VAL A 154 -0.61 13.17 0.98
CA VAL A 154 0.26 12.33 1.82
C VAL A 154 0.37 10.92 1.26
N PHE A 155 -0.76 10.30 0.87
CA PHE A 155 -0.75 8.96 0.30
C PHE A 155 -0.04 8.90 -1.06
N GLU A 156 -0.24 9.88 -1.93
CA GLU A 156 0.46 10.00 -3.22
C GLU A 156 1.97 10.20 -3.01
N ARG A 157 2.36 11.05 -2.06
CA ARG A 157 3.76 11.32 -1.72
C ARG A 157 4.49 10.08 -1.22
N ASN A 158 3.79 9.19 -0.56
CA ASN A 158 4.29 7.89 -0.08
C ASN A 158 4.18 6.78 -1.12
N TYR A 159 3.77 7.06 -2.36
CA TYR A 159 3.56 6.07 -3.41
C TYR A 159 2.67 4.90 -2.96
N PHE A 160 1.60 5.21 -2.26
CA PHE A 160 0.71 4.20 -1.68
C PHE A 160 0.11 3.27 -2.74
N ASP A 161 -0.18 3.77 -3.95
CA ASP A 161 -0.65 2.98 -5.09
C ASP A 161 0.31 1.82 -5.44
N GLY A 162 1.61 2.02 -5.30
CA GLY A 162 2.63 0.99 -5.50
C GLY A 162 2.84 0.09 -4.29
N MET A 163 2.47 0.55 -3.09
CA MET A 163 2.57 -0.21 -1.84
C MET A 163 1.36 -1.13 -1.63
N TYR A 164 0.17 -0.69 -2.03
CA TYR A 164 -1.09 -1.39 -1.79
C TYR A 164 -1.13 -2.83 -2.33
N PRO A 165 -0.62 -3.14 -3.55
CA PRO A 165 -0.55 -4.53 -4.02
C PRO A 165 0.26 -5.44 -3.09
N ARG A 166 1.34 -4.91 -2.51
CA ARG A 166 2.21 -5.66 -1.58
C ARG A 166 1.53 -5.88 -0.22
N LEU A 167 0.75 -4.89 0.24
CA LEU A 167 -0.09 -5.05 1.43
C LEU A 167 -1.19 -6.10 1.19
N ALA A 168 -1.81 -6.10 0.01
CA ALA A 168 -2.79 -7.11 -0.38
C ALA A 168 -2.14 -8.50 -0.49
N GLU A 169 -0.90 -8.60 -0.95
CA GLU A 169 -0.14 -9.85 -0.97
C GLU A 169 0.10 -10.37 0.44
N ASP A 170 0.58 -9.54 1.38
CA ASP A 170 0.74 -9.93 2.79
C ASP A 170 -0.58 -10.38 3.41
N TYR A 171 -1.65 -9.65 3.15
CA TYR A 171 -3.00 -9.98 3.61
C TYR A 171 -3.44 -11.38 3.19
N TYR A 172 -3.19 -11.77 1.93
CA TYR A 172 -3.58 -13.09 1.43
C TYR A 172 -2.57 -14.18 1.77
N VAL A 173 -1.28 -13.90 1.73
CA VAL A 173 -0.21 -14.89 1.88
C VAL A 173 0.17 -15.07 3.34
N ALA A 174 0.47 -14.01 4.07
CA ALA A 174 0.83 -14.11 5.49
C ALA A 174 -0.40 -14.23 6.40
N GLY A 175 -1.59 -13.82 5.92
CA GLY A 175 -2.85 -13.84 6.69
C GLY A 175 -3.16 -12.52 7.37
N CYS A 176 -2.26 -11.57 7.35
CA CYS A 176 -2.46 -10.19 7.81
C CYS A 176 -1.58 -9.22 7.03
N ALA A 177 -2.02 -7.98 6.95
CA ALA A 177 -1.23 -6.87 6.43
C ALA A 177 -0.99 -5.84 7.54
N VAL A 178 0.20 -5.27 7.58
CA VAL A 178 0.60 -4.27 8.57
C VAL A 178 1.12 -3.03 7.86
N LEU A 179 0.58 -1.88 8.24
CA LEU A 179 1.00 -0.56 7.79
C LEU A 179 1.50 0.24 8.99
N GLN A 180 2.72 0.75 8.91
CA GLN A 180 3.29 1.69 9.87
C GLN A 180 3.07 3.11 9.38
N ILE A 181 2.58 3.98 10.26
CA ILE A 181 2.31 5.40 10.00
C ILE A 181 3.09 6.20 11.02
N HIS A 182 4.13 6.92 10.61
CA HIS A 182 4.97 7.69 11.51
C HIS A 182 5.40 9.02 10.91
N TRP A 183 5.84 9.94 11.76
CA TRP A 183 6.44 11.19 11.33
C TRP A 183 7.91 10.96 10.97
N ASP A 184 8.34 11.41 9.80
CA ASP A 184 9.73 11.35 9.32
C ASP A 184 10.23 12.77 9.06
N GLU A 185 11.18 13.22 9.88
CA GLU A 185 11.73 14.58 9.83
C GLU A 185 12.61 14.83 8.60
N ASP A 186 13.19 13.78 8.01
CA ASP A 186 14.07 13.89 6.84
C ASP A 186 13.29 13.99 5.51
N MET A 187 11.99 13.72 5.52
CA MET A 187 11.16 13.84 4.30
C MET A 187 11.04 15.30 3.84
N ASP A 188 10.79 15.47 2.55
CA ASP A 188 10.55 16.77 1.90
C ASP A 188 11.68 17.80 2.07
N GLY A 189 12.92 17.32 2.18
CA GLY A 189 14.10 18.20 2.30
C GLY A 189 14.39 18.69 3.71
N GLY A 190 13.82 18.03 4.72
CA GLY A 190 14.00 18.36 6.13
C GLY A 190 12.82 19.11 6.75
N ASP A 191 11.73 19.33 5.98
CA ASP A 191 10.50 19.90 6.52
C ASP A 191 9.66 18.86 7.30
N GLY A 192 10.04 17.58 7.20
CA GLY A 192 9.33 16.43 7.78
C GLY A 192 8.02 16.10 7.05
N ASN A 193 7.57 14.87 7.10
CA ASN A 193 6.27 14.46 6.59
C ASN A 193 5.78 13.17 7.26
N VAL A 194 4.49 12.88 7.10
CA VAL A 194 3.96 11.58 7.47
C VAL A 194 4.45 10.53 6.48
N ARG A 195 5.11 9.51 6.99
CA ARG A 195 5.62 8.38 6.24
C ARG A 195 4.76 7.15 6.45
N LEU A 196 4.42 6.49 5.34
CA LEU A 196 3.72 5.23 5.32
C LEU A 196 4.71 4.13 4.94
N LEU A 197 4.81 3.08 5.74
CA LEU A 197 5.68 1.94 5.47
C LEU A 197 4.89 0.63 5.59
N ARG A 198 5.03 -0.25 4.58
CA ARG A 198 4.62 -1.63 4.72
C ARG A 198 5.61 -2.35 5.65
N VAL A 199 5.09 -3.02 6.66
CA VAL A 199 5.87 -3.90 7.54
C VAL A 199 5.50 -5.33 7.22
N PRO A 200 6.46 -6.18 6.77
CA PRO A 200 6.18 -7.60 6.62
C PRO A 200 5.81 -8.20 7.98
N PRO A 201 4.68 -8.91 8.09
CA PRO A 201 4.21 -9.37 9.40
C PRO A 201 5.18 -10.28 10.15
N GLU A 202 6.04 -10.97 9.43
CA GLU A 202 7.08 -11.87 9.97
C GLU A 202 8.16 -11.14 10.79
N TYR A 203 8.23 -9.82 10.64
CA TYR A 203 9.17 -8.94 11.36
C TYR A 203 8.49 -8.07 12.42
N LEU A 204 7.21 -8.33 12.70
CA LEU A 204 6.47 -7.65 13.75
C LEU A 204 6.08 -8.65 14.84
N THR A 205 6.56 -8.42 16.06
CA THR A 205 6.22 -9.24 17.23
C THR A 205 5.30 -8.46 18.14
N TRP A 206 4.18 -9.06 18.54
CA TRP A 206 3.12 -8.44 19.34
C TRP A 206 2.88 -9.19 20.64
N ASP A 207 2.15 -8.56 21.56
CA ASP A 207 1.74 -9.19 22.80
C ASP A 207 0.74 -10.33 22.53
N PRO A 208 1.08 -11.59 22.85
CA PRO A 208 0.21 -12.74 22.59
C PRO A 208 -1.10 -12.72 23.41
N ALA A 209 -1.14 -11.93 24.49
CA ALA A 209 -2.35 -11.78 25.32
C ALA A 209 -3.33 -10.74 24.76
N ALA A 210 -2.89 -9.88 23.86
CA ALA A 210 -3.71 -8.81 23.28
C ALA A 210 -4.70 -9.35 22.25
N ARG A 211 -5.80 -8.62 22.03
CA ARG A 211 -6.81 -8.89 21.02
C ARG A 211 -6.76 -7.91 19.84
N ASP A 212 -6.16 -6.77 20.06
CA ASP A 212 -5.89 -5.75 19.06
C ASP A 212 -4.45 -5.30 19.22
N LEU A 213 -3.83 -4.85 18.13
CA LEU A 213 -2.46 -4.33 18.18
C LEU A 213 -2.35 -3.12 19.11
N GLN A 214 -3.42 -2.34 19.19
CA GLN A 214 -3.50 -1.17 20.08
C GLN A 214 -3.66 -1.54 21.56
N ASP A 215 -3.99 -2.80 21.89
CA ASP A 215 -4.10 -3.29 23.27
C ASP A 215 -2.80 -3.90 23.81
N CYS A 216 -1.78 -4.05 22.95
CA CYS A 216 -0.50 -4.65 23.33
C CYS A 216 0.22 -3.85 24.41
N ARG A 217 0.94 -4.53 25.31
CA ARG A 217 1.86 -3.91 26.27
C ARG A 217 3.05 -3.27 25.56
N ALA A 218 3.53 -3.93 24.51
CA ALA A 218 4.56 -3.46 23.61
C ALA A 218 4.37 -4.11 22.23
N VAL A 219 4.92 -3.48 21.20
CA VAL A 219 5.00 -3.99 19.83
C VAL A 219 6.44 -3.86 19.38
N PHE A 220 7.03 -4.94 18.89
CA PHE A 220 8.40 -4.96 18.46
C PHE A 220 8.48 -5.13 16.95
N LYS A 221 9.27 -4.28 16.31
CA LYS A 221 9.62 -4.41 14.91
C LYS A 221 11.10 -4.75 14.80
N THR A 222 11.43 -5.78 14.04
CA THR A 222 12.81 -6.25 13.83
C THR A 222 13.28 -5.94 12.41
N ALA A 223 14.56 -5.63 12.29
CA ALA A 223 15.27 -5.51 11.01
C ALA A 223 16.71 -5.97 11.19
N PHE A 224 17.37 -6.44 10.13
CA PHE A 224 18.74 -6.92 10.21
C PHE A 224 19.65 -6.06 9.35
N HIS A 225 20.69 -5.48 9.99
CA HIS A 225 21.66 -4.63 9.32
C HIS A 225 23.09 -5.03 9.64
N PRO A 226 24.05 -4.84 8.73
CA PRO A 226 25.46 -5.04 9.02
C PRO A 226 25.94 -4.00 10.04
N ARG A 227 26.92 -4.35 10.91
CA ARG A 227 27.44 -3.46 11.96
C ARG A 227 27.85 -2.08 11.45
N GLY A 228 28.46 -1.99 10.28
CA GLY A 228 28.83 -0.71 9.67
C GLY A 228 27.67 0.24 9.47
N TRP A 229 26.47 -0.28 9.23
CA TRP A 229 25.26 0.52 9.09
C TRP A 229 24.91 1.26 10.39
N TYR A 230 25.05 0.59 11.55
CA TYR A 230 24.77 1.23 12.85
C TYR A 230 25.72 2.37 13.17
N VAL A 231 27.00 2.24 12.83
CA VAL A 231 27.98 3.32 13.02
C VAL A 231 27.67 4.53 12.13
N GLU A 232 27.13 4.29 10.94
CA GLU A 232 26.75 5.37 10.02
C GLU A 232 25.47 6.09 10.46
N HIS A 233 24.46 5.33 10.96
CA HIS A 233 23.15 5.90 11.31
C HIS A 233 23.05 6.36 12.77
N TYR A 234 23.82 5.78 13.67
CA TYR A 234 23.88 6.12 15.09
C TYR A 234 25.34 6.38 15.52
N PRO A 235 25.92 7.54 15.14
CA PRO A 235 27.36 7.80 15.31
C PRO A 235 27.88 7.64 16.72
N ASP A 236 27.06 7.99 17.73
CA ASP A 236 27.43 7.96 19.14
C ASP A 236 27.30 6.56 19.77
N ALA A 237 26.23 5.84 19.40
CA ALA A 237 25.87 4.57 20.02
C ALA A 237 26.23 3.34 19.15
N GLY A 238 26.23 3.47 17.82
CA GLY A 238 26.44 2.37 16.88
C GLY A 238 27.77 1.63 17.04
N ARG A 239 28.81 2.30 17.55
CA ARG A 239 30.12 1.68 17.84
C ARG A 239 30.07 0.62 18.96
N TYR A 240 29.04 0.67 19.80
CA TYR A 240 28.85 -0.27 20.91
C TYR A 240 28.01 -1.48 20.53
N VAL A 241 27.51 -1.55 19.29
CA VAL A 241 26.71 -2.66 18.79
C VAL A 241 27.58 -3.92 18.72
N GLY A 242 27.33 -4.84 19.67
CA GLY A 242 27.93 -6.17 19.71
C GLY A 242 27.29 -7.13 18.72
N GLY A 243 27.82 -8.36 18.61
CA GLY A 243 27.10 -9.46 18.00
C GLY A 243 25.94 -9.90 18.89
N ASP A 244 24.86 -10.33 18.27
CA ASP A 244 23.75 -10.97 18.97
C ASP A 244 23.58 -12.43 18.53
N SER A 245 22.66 -13.14 19.17
CA SER A 245 22.33 -14.53 18.85
C SER A 245 21.17 -14.66 17.88
N TYR A 246 20.61 -13.53 17.42
CA TYR A 246 19.48 -13.52 16.50
C TYR A 246 19.98 -13.66 15.07
N SER A 247 19.27 -14.43 14.27
CA SER A 247 19.58 -14.63 12.84
C SER A 247 18.38 -14.20 12.00
N ASP A 248 18.68 -13.59 10.85
CA ASP A 248 17.65 -13.24 9.89
C ASP A 248 16.99 -14.52 9.33
N PRO A 249 15.70 -14.74 9.61
CA PRO A 249 15.03 -15.98 9.24
C PRO A 249 14.80 -16.13 7.72
N ASP A 250 14.85 -15.02 6.97
CA ASP A 250 14.66 -15.03 5.52
C ASP A 250 15.98 -15.22 4.75
N ARG A 251 17.12 -15.19 5.44
CA ARG A 251 18.41 -15.49 4.86
C ARG A 251 18.80 -16.93 5.11
N GLU A 252 18.85 -17.73 4.06
CA GLU A 252 19.58 -19.00 4.07
C GLU A 252 21.08 -18.69 4.20
N THR A 253 21.54 -18.52 5.44
CA THR A 253 22.94 -18.21 5.73
C THR A 253 23.79 -19.45 5.57
N ASN A 254 24.50 -19.53 4.46
CA ASN A 254 25.57 -20.50 4.24
C ASN A 254 26.96 -19.81 4.22
N THR A 255 27.10 -18.65 4.82
CA THR A 255 28.39 -17.95 4.89
C THR A 255 28.71 -17.52 6.31
N ASP A 256 29.80 -18.03 6.86
CA ASP A 256 30.46 -17.66 8.13
C ASP A 256 30.88 -16.16 8.23
N ARG A 257 30.24 -15.27 7.48
CA ARG A 257 30.54 -13.84 7.34
C ARG A 257 29.33 -12.94 7.47
N ASP A 258 28.24 -13.41 8.01
CA ASP A 258 27.10 -12.53 8.23
C ASP A 258 27.30 -11.75 9.54
N ASP A 259 27.86 -10.54 9.37
CA ASP A 259 28.07 -9.56 10.44
C ASP A 259 26.79 -8.73 10.67
N SER A 260 25.62 -9.29 10.32
CA SER A 260 24.33 -8.63 10.50
C SER A 260 23.86 -8.82 11.95
N VAL A 261 23.42 -7.71 12.53
CA VAL A 261 22.89 -7.63 13.90
C VAL A 261 21.44 -7.19 13.81
N MET A 262 20.60 -7.72 14.68
CA MET A 262 19.18 -7.35 14.74
C MET A 262 19.02 -5.94 15.32
N LEU A 263 18.35 -5.06 14.57
CA LEU A 263 17.76 -3.83 15.08
C LEU A 263 16.40 -4.17 15.68
N LEU A 264 16.24 -3.89 16.96
CA LEU A 264 14.98 -4.04 17.66
C LEU A 264 14.38 -2.65 17.91
N GLU A 265 13.30 -2.32 17.22
CA GLU A 265 12.46 -1.16 17.48
C GLU A 265 11.36 -1.58 18.47
N ALA A 266 11.51 -1.22 19.73
CA ALA A 266 10.53 -1.50 20.77
C ALA A 266 9.56 -0.31 20.91
N TRP A 267 8.31 -0.51 20.53
CA TRP A 267 7.22 0.44 20.75
C TRP A 267 6.45 0.03 21.99
N TRP A 268 6.40 0.93 22.99
CA TRP A 268 5.77 0.66 24.27
C TRP A 268 5.04 1.89 24.76
N ARG A 269 4.15 1.72 25.72
CA ARG A 269 3.37 2.83 26.25
C ARG A 269 3.32 2.83 27.76
N GLU A 270 3.29 4.02 28.31
CA GLU A 270 3.13 4.30 29.72
C GLU A 270 1.79 4.99 29.95
N TYR A 271 1.09 4.60 31.02
CA TYR A 271 -0.16 5.26 31.39
C TYR A 271 0.14 6.44 32.29
N ASP A 272 -0.19 7.64 31.85
CA ASP A 272 -0.11 8.87 32.65
C ASP A 272 -1.43 9.04 33.41
N ALA A 273 -1.38 8.84 34.73
CA ALA A 273 -2.55 8.96 35.59
C ALA A 273 -3.03 10.42 35.81
N GLU A 274 -2.15 11.42 35.59
CA GLU A 274 -2.52 12.83 35.69
C GLU A 274 -3.29 13.33 34.47
N GLN A 275 -2.91 12.84 33.31
CA GLN A 275 -3.53 13.22 32.02
C GLN A 275 -4.57 12.19 31.55
N GLU A 276 -4.75 11.08 32.28
CA GLU A 276 -5.64 9.97 31.95
C GLU A 276 -5.46 9.42 30.52
N ARG A 277 -4.21 9.46 30.01
CA ARG A 277 -3.87 9.02 28.67
C ARG A 277 -2.63 8.13 28.63
N TYR A 278 -2.48 7.37 27.54
CA TYR A 278 -1.27 6.63 27.25
C TYR A 278 -0.24 7.53 26.53
N LYS A 279 1.00 7.48 26.98
CA LYS A 279 2.18 8.03 26.31
C LYS A 279 2.86 6.91 25.55
N VAL A 280 3.04 7.07 24.25
CA VAL A 280 3.72 6.09 23.39
C VAL A 280 5.17 6.52 23.21
N HIS A 281 6.07 5.57 23.42
CA HIS A 281 7.50 5.74 23.26
C HIS A 281 8.08 4.69 22.32
N VAL A 282 9.24 4.99 21.75
CA VAL A 282 10.02 4.04 20.96
C VAL A 282 11.45 4.00 21.47
N THR A 283 12.00 2.79 21.55
CA THR A 283 13.38 2.55 21.93
C THR A 283 14.04 1.71 20.84
N HIS A 284 15.14 2.18 20.26
CA HIS A 284 15.92 1.43 19.27
C HIS A 284 17.12 0.78 19.96
N MET A 285 17.30 -0.50 19.75
CA MET A 285 18.35 -1.30 20.37
C MET A 285 18.96 -2.27 19.36
N ALA A 286 20.26 -2.54 19.49
CA ALA A 286 20.93 -3.59 18.72
C ALA A 286 22.09 -4.17 19.51
N GLY A 287 22.23 -5.51 19.55
CA GLY A 287 23.31 -6.18 20.29
C GLY A 287 23.42 -5.71 21.76
N ARG A 288 22.30 -5.44 22.42
CA ARG A 288 22.16 -4.85 23.77
C ARG A 288 22.69 -3.42 23.93
N ALA A 289 23.06 -2.73 22.84
CA ALA A 289 23.33 -1.30 22.88
C ALA A 289 22.03 -0.51 22.72
N LEU A 290 21.86 0.54 23.50
CA LEU A 290 20.79 1.52 23.34
C LEU A 290 21.19 2.51 22.24
N LEU A 291 20.45 2.54 21.15
CA LEU A 291 20.72 3.41 20.02
C LEU A 291 19.96 4.73 20.11
N TYR A 292 18.70 4.65 20.49
CA TYR A 292 17.80 5.79 20.64
C TYR A 292 16.71 5.49 21.66
N ASP A 293 16.33 6.49 22.44
CA ASP A 293 15.17 6.44 23.34
C ASP A 293 14.37 7.73 23.18
N SER A 294 13.12 7.60 22.76
CA SER A 294 12.25 8.77 22.53
C SER A 294 11.89 9.55 23.79
N ARG A 295 12.10 8.99 25.00
CA ARG A 295 11.87 9.72 26.27
C ARG A 295 12.80 10.91 26.44
N ASP A 296 14.00 10.83 25.84
CA ASP A 296 15.00 11.90 25.96
C ASP A 296 14.54 13.18 25.23
N ASP A 297 13.86 13.00 24.07
CA ASP A 297 13.38 14.10 23.23
C ASP A 297 11.89 14.43 23.50
N PHE A 298 11.08 13.42 23.81
CA PHE A 298 9.62 13.50 23.97
C PHE A 298 9.15 12.88 25.28
N PRO A 299 9.37 13.53 26.44
CA PRO A 299 9.00 12.98 27.74
C PRO A 299 7.47 12.81 27.92
N ASP A 300 6.69 13.58 27.16
CA ASP A 300 5.22 13.51 27.17
C ASP A 300 4.63 12.53 26.14
N GLY A 301 5.49 11.71 25.52
CA GLY A 301 5.14 10.77 24.47
C GLY A 301 5.43 11.30 23.08
N LEU A 302 5.81 10.40 22.18
CA LEU A 302 6.18 10.74 20.79
C LEU A 302 4.97 11.26 20.00
N TYR A 303 3.80 10.66 20.22
CA TYR A 303 2.56 11.03 19.55
C TYR A 303 1.47 11.39 20.55
N ALA A 304 0.86 12.55 20.33
CA ALA A 304 -0.18 13.09 21.20
C ALA A 304 -1.44 12.20 21.25
N HIS A 305 -1.72 11.42 20.21
CA HIS A 305 -2.86 10.50 20.15
C HIS A 305 -2.68 9.24 21.02
N GLY A 306 -1.50 8.95 21.56
CA GLY A 306 -1.24 7.84 22.47
C GLY A 306 -1.44 6.42 21.89
N ARG A 307 -1.47 6.28 20.57
CA ARG A 307 -1.63 4.99 19.86
C ARG A 307 -0.31 4.56 19.22
N TYR A 308 -0.13 3.24 19.09
CA TYR A 308 0.97 2.71 18.29
C TYR A 308 0.84 3.11 16.82
N PRO A 309 1.95 3.44 16.14
CA PRO A 309 1.93 3.85 14.74
C PRO A 309 1.78 2.66 13.78
N PHE A 310 0.96 1.69 14.13
CA PHE A 310 0.73 0.49 13.34
C PHE A 310 -0.75 0.24 13.20
N GLU A 311 -1.17 -0.04 11.97
CA GLU A 311 -2.51 -0.54 11.66
C GLU A 311 -2.40 -1.91 11.01
N MET A 312 -3.20 -2.84 11.50
CA MET A 312 -3.20 -4.23 11.04
C MET A 312 -4.60 -4.66 10.64
N CYS A 313 -4.69 -5.47 9.59
CA CYS A 313 -5.91 -6.19 9.24
C CYS A 313 -5.59 -7.65 8.96
N THR A 314 -6.56 -8.54 9.24
CA THR A 314 -6.44 -9.98 9.07
C THR A 314 -7.33 -10.47 7.93
N TYR A 315 -6.84 -11.44 7.15
CA TYR A 315 -7.63 -12.09 6.11
C TYR A 315 -8.79 -12.90 6.71
N ARG A 316 -8.47 -13.73 7.69
CA ARG A 316 -9.45 -14.47 8.46
C ARG A 316 -9.05 -14.51 9.92
N ASP A 317 -9.95 -14.09 10.80
CA ASP A 317 -9.69 -14.12 12.22
C ASP A 317 -9.49 -15.55 12.72
N ALA A 318 -8.53 -15.75 13.60
CA ALA A 318 -8.26 -17.01 14.27
C ALA A 318 -8.26 -16.85 15.78
N VAL A 319 -8.72 -17.86 16.49
CA VAL A 319 -8.72 -17.82 17.95
C VAL A 319 -7.30 -18.03 18.47
N GLY A 320 -6.86 -17.14 19.34
CA GLY A 320 -5.57 -17.24 20.02
C GLY A 320 -4.38 -16.60 19.31
N THR A 321 -4.61 -15.88 18.21
CA THR A 321 -3.58 -15.11 17.52
C THR A 321 -4.14 -13.83 16.92
N LEU A 322 -3.34 -12.78 16.87
CA LEU A 322 -3.65 -11.55 16.14
C LEU A 322 -3.43 -11.68 14.63
N ALA A 323 -2.54 -12.58 14.21
CA ALA A 323 -2.17 -12.74 12.81
C ALA A 323 -3.28 -13.28 11.91
N GLY A 324 -4.26 -13.97 12.48
CA GLY A 324 -5.30 -14.64 11.71
C GLY A 324 -4.78 -15.85 10.93
N ARG A 325 -5.51 -16.25 9.89
CA ARG A 325 -5.14 -17.34 8.96
C ARG A 325 -5.04 -16.81 7.55
N SER A 326 -4.14 -17.40 6.78
CA SER A 326 -3.88 -17.00 5.40
C SER A 326 -4.79 -17.72 4.38
N CYS A 327 -4.93 -17.12 3.21
CA CYS A 327 -5.58 -17.75 2.06
C CYS A 327 -4.79 -19.00 1.62
N VAL A 328 -3.46 -18.99 1.76
CA VAL A 328 -2.61 -20.15 1.45
C VAL A 328 -2.97 -21.33 2.32
N GLU A 329 -3.11 -21.13 3.64
CA GLU A 329 -3.46 -22.20 4.59
C GLU A 329 -4.81 -22.84 4.28
N ASP A 330 -5.77 -22.06 3.79
CA ASP A 330 -7.10 -22.57 3.44
C ASP A 330 -7.07 -23.51 2.22
N PHE A 331 -6.18 -23.26 1.27
CA PHE A 331 -6.16 -23.96 -0.02
C PHE A 331 -4.94 -24.85 -0.27
N VAL A 332 -3.95 -24.83 0.62
CA VAL A 332 -2.70 -25.59 0.44
C VAL A 332 -2.91 -27.08 0.22
N GLU A 333 -3.87 -27.71 0.92
CA GLU A 333 -4.10 -29.15 0.76
C GLU A 333 -4.68 -29.50 -0.61
N LEU A 334 -5.55 -28.65 -1.17
CA LEU A 334 -6.04 -28.84 -2.55
C LEU A 334 -4.90 -28.69 -3.57
N ASN A 335 -4.03 -27.70 -3.36
CA ASN A 335 -2.85 -27.48 -4.20
C ASN A 335 -1.87 -28.66 -4.12
N ARG A 336 -1.58 -29.17 -2.91
CA ARG A 336 -0.72 -30.34 -2.69
C ARG A 336 -1.31 -31.60 -3.32
N ASN A 337 -2.62 -31.80 -3.24
CA ASN A 337 -3.27 -32.93 -3.90
C ASN A 337 -3.13 -32.85 -5.43
N ALA A 338 -3.31 -31.66 -6.02
CA ALA A 338 -3.09 -31.47 -7.45
C ALA A 338 -1.64 -31.77 -7.85
N ASN A 339 -0.66 -31.29 -7.07
CA ASN A 339 0.77 -31.53 -7.29
C ASN A 339 1.11 -33.03 -7.20
N ARG A 340 0.65 -33.73 -6.16
CA ARG A 340 0.85 -35.19 -5.99
C ARG A 340 0.26 -35.98 -7.15
N MET A 341 -0.96 -35.66 -7.58
CA MET A 341 -1.58 -36.33 -8.72
C MET A 341 -0.83 -36.04 -10.02
N SER A 342 -0.38 -34.82 -10.22
CA SER A 342 0.48 -34.44 -11.35
C SER A 342 1.78 -35.24 -11.37
N LYS A 343 2.44 -35.43 -10.21
CA LYS A 343 3.63 -36.29 -10.06
C LYS A 343 3.37 -37.74 -10.50
N TYR A 344 2.24 -38.31 -10.05
CA TYR A 344 1.88 -39.67 -10.42
C TYR A 344 1.61 -39.82 -11.92
N VAL A 345 0.91 -38.86 -12.51
CA VAL A 345 0.65 -38.85 -13.95
C VAL A 345 1.95 -38.70 -14.74
N ASP A 346 2.83 -37.79 -14.37
CA ASP A 346 4.13 -37.59 -15.02
C ASP A 346 5.01 -38.85 -14.90
N TRP A 347 5.14 -39.41 -13.69
CA TRP A 347 5.89 -40.62 -13.47
C TRP A 347 5.35 -41.79 -14.31
N ALA A 348 4.04 -42.03 -14.30
CA ALA A 348 3.46 -43.13 -15.08
C ALA A 348 3.62 -42.91 -16.60
N THR A 349 3.52 -41.65 -17.05
CA THR A 349 3.76 -41.30 -18.46
C THR A 349 5.20 -41.54 -18.88
N ARG A 350 6.17 -41.12 -18.06
CA ARG A 350 7.60 -41.37 -18.33
C ARG A 350 7.92 -42.85 -18.32
N PHE A 351 7.33 -43.61 -17.40
CA PHE A 351 7.51 -45.05 -17.32
C PHE A 351 6.87 -45.74 -18.53
N ALA A 352 5.68 -45.31 -18.96
CA ALA A 352 5.05 -45.85 -20.15
C ALA A 352 5.82 -45.53 -21.44
N ALA A 353 6.42 -44.34 -21.50
CA ALA A 353 7.27 -43.95 -22.65
C ALA A 353 8.61 -44.68 -22.71
N ARG A 354 9.13 -45.15 -21.57
CA ARG A 354 10.40 -45.88 -21.47
C ARG A 354 10.22 -47.12 -20.61
N PRO A 355 9.55 -48.16 -21.12
CA PRO A 355 9.37 -49.41 -20.38
C PRO A 355 10.71 -50.05 -20.08
N LYS A 356 10.87 -50.59 -18.86
CA LYS A 356 12.07 -51.28 -18.46
C LYS A 356 12.07 -52.70 -19.01
N LEU A 357 13.24 -53.13 -19.49
CA LEU A 357 13.45 -54.50 -19.91
C LEU A 357 13.93 -55.31 -18.71
N ILE A 358 13.30 -56.44 -18.45
CA ILE A 358 13.71 -57.42 -17.44
C ILE A 358 14.53 -58.49 -18.11
N LEU A 359 15.77 -58.67 -17.67
CA LEU A 359 16.68 -59.67 -18.13
C LEU A 359 16.78 -60.77 -17.08
N GLY A 360 16.74 -62.04 -17.54
CA GLY A 360 17.06 -63.17 -16.69
C GLY A 360 18.55 -63.21 -16.35
N GLN A 361 18.93 -63.95 -15.31
CA GLN A 361 20.33 -64.05 -14.86
C GLN A 361 21.30 -64.62 -15.92
N ASP A 362 20.77 -65.29 -16.91
CA ASP A 362 21.56 -65.92 -17.98
C ASP A 362 21.78 -65.00 -19.20
N LEU A 363 21.34 -63.77 -19.13
CA LEU A 363 21.43 -62.80 -20.23
C LEU A 363 22.24 -61.59 -19.78
N GLU A 364 23.28 -61.25 -20.56
CA GLU A 364 24.03 -60.01 -20.34
C GLU A 364 23.86 -59.08 -21.56
N LEU A 365 23.67 -57.79 -21.29
CA LEU A 365 23.65 -56.74 -22.33
C LEU A 365 25.09 -56.42 -22.72
N ARG A 366 25.37 -56.39 -24.02
CA ARG A 366 26.70 -55.97 -24.52
C ARG A 366 26.94 -54.48 -24.31
N ASP A 367 25.91 -53.68 -24.42
CA ASP A 367 25.96 -52.23 -24.22
C ASP A 367 24.65 -51.75 -23.61
N GLU A 368 24.67 -51.30 -22.34
CA GLU A 368 23.50 -50.74 -21.65
C GLU A 368 22.97 -49.49 -22.35
N GLN A 369 23.83 -48.77 -23.09
CA GLN A 369 23.41 -47.57 -23.82
C GLN A 369 22.52 -47.90 -25.04
N GLU A 370 22.53 -49.17 -25.56
CA GLU A 370 21.64 -49.56 -26.66
C GLU A 370 20.15 -49.45 -26.27
N ILE A 371 19.81 -49.71 -25.01
CA ILE A 371 18.43 -49.59 -24.51
C ILE A 371 18.02 -48.12 -24.33
N THR A 372 18.95 -47.24 -23.98
CA THR A 372 18.66 -45.83 -23.70
C THR A 372 18.60 -44.94 -24.92
N ARG A 373 19.21 -45.38 -26.05
CA ARG A 373 19.21 -44.63 -27.31
C ARG A 373 17.96 -44.92 -28.12
N ALA A 374 17.17 -43.89 -28.39
CA ALA A 374 15.93 -43.97 -29.17
C ALA A 374 16.16 -44.26 -30.66
N ASP A 375 17.39 -44.11 -31.16
CA ASP A 375 17.77 -44.27 -32.56
C ASP A 375 18.20 -45.72 -32.92
N ARG A 376 18.40 -46.59 -31.91
CA ARG A 376 18.75 -47.97 -32.13
C ARG A 376 17.54 -48.90 -32.00
N GLN A 377 17.24 -49.61 -33.09
CA GLN A 377 16.15 -50.58 -33.16
C GLN A 377 16.59 -52.01 -32.74
N ILE A 378 17.89 -52.27 -32.66
CA ILE A 378 18.44 -53.59 -32.38
C ILE A 378 19.26 -53.51 -31.10
N VAL A 379 18.92 -54.38 -30.14
CA VAL A 379 19.61 -54.54 -28.87
C VAL A 379 20.34 -55.88 -28.91
N HIS A 380 21.66 -55.87 -28.67
CA HIS A 380 22.47 -57.08 -28.67
C HIS A 380 22.56 -57.63 -27.24
N VAL A 381 22.22 -58.91 -27.10
CA VAL A 381 22.19 -59.63 -25.84
C VAL A 381 23.01 -60.88 -26.00
N ASP A 382 23.92 -61.18 -25.05
CA ASP A 382 24.66 -62.46 -25.00
C ASP A 382 23.86 -63.49 -24.21
N GLY A 383 23.61 -64.64 -24.84
CA GLY A 383 22.80 -65.72 -24.27
C GLY A 383 21.64 -66.16 -25.18
N MET A 384 20.94 -67.20 -24.76
CA MET A 384 19.81 -67.73 -25.51
C MET A 384 18.55 -66.98 -25.13
N VAL A 385 18.03 -66.18 -26.03
CA VAL A 385 16.79 -65.32 -25.80
C VAL A 385 15.55 -66.21 -25.85
N SER A 386 14.74 -66.17 -24.79
CA SER A 386 13.44 -66.81 -24.74
C SER A 386 12.42 -65.87 -24.07
N ASN A 387 11.13 -66.10 -24.27
CA ASN A 387 10.07 -65.30 -23.62
C ASN A 387 10.07 -65.45 -22.07
N ALA A 388 10.84 -66.39 -21.53
CA ALA A 388 10.96 -66.58 -20.10
C ALA A 388 12.04 -65.73 -19.44
N ASN A 389 13.10 -65.32 -20.19
CA ASN A 389 14.27 -64.62 -19.65
C ASN A 389 14.45 -63.19 -20.22
N LEU A 390 13.57 -62.75 -21.15
CA LEU A 390 13.57 -61.40 -21.69
C LEU A 390 12.12 -60.91 -21.78
N VAL A 391 11.73 -60.09 -20.81
CA VAL A 391 10.33 -59.60 -20.69
C VAL A 391 10.35 -58.10 -20.49
N TRP A 392 9.54 -57.41 -21.28
CA TRP A 392 9.25 -56.00 -20.98
C TRP A 392 8.43 -55.89 -19.73
N MET A 393 8.84 -55.03 -18.81
CA MET A 393 8.04 -54.73 -17.62
C MET A 393 6.68 -54.18 -18.06
N PRO A 394 5.55 -54.74 -17.57
CA PRO A 394 4.25 -54.24 -17.96
C PRO A 394 4.13 -52.77 -17.57
N THR A 395 3.70 -51.96 -18.53
CA THR A 395 3.49 -50.53 -18.31
C THR A 395 2.30 -50.31 -17.38
N PRO A 396 2.47 -49.57 -16.29
CA PRO A 396 1.34 -49.22 -15.44
C PRO A 396 0.34 -48.38 -16.22
N GLN A 397 -0.92 -48.78 -16.20
CA GLN A 397 -1.98 -47.94 -16.73
C GLN A 397 -2.27 -46.81 -15.74
N ILE A 398 -2.29 -45.56 -16.22
CA ILE A 398 -2.67 -44.44 -15.40
C ILE A 398 -4.17 -44.61 -15.08
N PRO A 399 -4.57 -44.71 -13.79
CA PRO A 399 -5.98 -44.76 -13.46
C PRO A 399 -6.64 -43.45 -13.91
N PRO A 400 -7.76 -43.50 -14.68
CA PRO A 400 -8.48 -42.27 -15.06
C PRO A 400 -8.86 -41.42 -13.84
N ALA A 401 -9.07 -42.05 -12.68
CA ALA A 401 -9.34 -41.40 -11.40
C ALA A 401 -8.23 -40.43 -10.95
N ALA A 402 -6.95 -40.70 -11.26
CA ALA A 402 -5.85 -39.80 -10.89
C ALA A 402 -5.94 -38.46 -11.61
N TYR A 403 -6.24 -38.50 -12.92
CA TYR A 403 -6.44 -37.29 -13.72
C TYR A 403 -7.72 -36.53 -13.28
N GLN A 404 -8.80 -37.24 -13.04
CA GLN A 404 -10.05 -36.65 -12.53
C GLN A 404 -9.84 -35.99 -11.16
N MET A 405 -9.07 -36.63 -10.26
CA MET A 405 -8.79 -36.07 -8.94
C MET A 405 -7.91 -34.82 -9.04
N MET A 406 -6.94 -34.78 -9.94
CA MET A 406 -6.14 -33.60 -10.21
C MET A 406 -7.02 -32.44 -10.71
N GLN A 407 -7.85 -32.68 -11.71
CA GLN A 407 -8.78 -31.67 -12.22
C GLN A 407 -9.75 -31.19 -11.15
N TRP A 408 -10.36 -32.15 -10.41
CA TRP A 408 -11.26 -31.80 -9.31
C TRP A 408 -10.57 -30.92 -8.27
N SER A 409 -9.32 -31.20 -7.88
CA SER A 409 -8.60 -30.39 -6.90
C SER A 409 -8.35 -28.97 -7.41
N VAL A 410 -7.99 -28.82 -8.69
CA VAL A 410 -7.79 -27.51 -9.32
C VAL A 410 -9.11 -26.75 -9.42
N ASP A 411 -10.18 -27.41 -9.84
CA ASP A 411 -11.50 -26.78 -10.00
C ASP A 411 -12.11 -26.40 -8.64
N ALA A 412 -11.96 -27.28 -7.63
CA ALA A 412 -12.38 -26.99 -6.26
C ALA A 412 -11.63 -25.77 -5.69
N LEU A 413 -10.30 -25.69 -5.88
CA LEU A 413 -9.51 -24.55 -5.44
C LEU A 413 -10.01 -23.25 -6.07
N LYS A 414 -10.25 -23.24 -7.38
CA LYS A 414 -10.76 -22.06 -8.10
C LYS A 414 -12.18 -21.69 -7.64
N GLN A 415 -13.04 -22.66 -7.42
CA GLN A 415 -14.42 -22.43 -7.02
C GLN A 415 -14.53 -21.93 -5.58
N GLU A 416 -13.84 -22.58 -4.65
CA GLU A 416 -13.87 -22.22 -3.22
C GLU A 416 -13.14 -20.89 -2.93
N SER A 417 -12.12 -20.54 -3.73
CA SER A 417 -11.44 -19.26 -3.60
C SER A 417 -12.26 -18.06 -4.12
N GLY A 418 -13.42 -18.31 -4.72
CA GLY A 418 -14.26 -17.27 -5.33
C GLY A 418 -13.81 -16.85 -6.75
N GLN A 419 -12.68 -17.38 -7.24
CA GLN A 419 -12.14 -17.10 -8.57
C GLN A 419 -12.74 -18.04 -9.62
N ASN A 420 -14.08 -18.05 -9.72
CA ASN A 420 -14.80 -18.85 -10.69
C ASN A 420 -14.64 -18.29 -12.12
N GLN A 421 -15.13 -19.05 -13.12
CA GLN A 421 -15.03 -18.69 -14.53
C GLN A 421 -15.65 -17.31 -14.83
N PHE A 422 -16.72 -16.94 -14.12
CA PHE A 422 -17.40 -15.65 -14.31
C PHE A 422 -16.61 -14.48 -13.73
N ALA A 423 -15.94 -14.66 -12.60
CA ALA A 423 -15.05 -13.64 -12.01
C ALA A 423 -13.85 -13.35 -12.94
N ARG A 424 -13.38 -14.36 -13.69
CA ARG A 424 -12.28 -14.23 -14.65
C ARG A 424 -12.71 -13.70 -16.02
N GLY A 425 -14.00 -13.40 -16.22
CA GLY A 425 -14.53 -12.97 -17.51
C GLY A 425 -14.61 -14.09 -18.57
N GLU A 426 -14.41 -15.35 -18.17
CA GLU A 426 -14.58 -16.50 -19.06
C GLU A 426 -16.09 -16.74 -19.24
N GLY A 427 -16.64 -16.38 -20.40
CA GLY A 427 -18.07 -16.56 -20.71
C GLY A 427 -18.44 -18.03 -20.69
N GLY A 428 -19.31 -18.44 -19.75
CA GLY A 428 -19.91 -19.78 -19.75
C GLY A 428 -20.73 -20.00 -21.02
N MET A 429 -20.59 -21.18 -21.65
CA MET A 429 -21.38 -21.56 -22.81
C MET A 429 -22.87 -21.44 -22.52
N GLY A 430 -23.57 -20.51 -23.19
CA GLY A 430 -25.03 -20.40 -23.18
C GLY A 430 -25.63 -19.16 -22.53
N VAL A 431 -24.84 -18.30 -21.86
CA VAL A 431 -25.35 -17.03 -21.28
C VAL A 431 -25.04 -15.88 -22.22
N THR A 432 -26.07 -15.44 -22.96
CA THR A 432 -25.94 -14.38 -23.98
C THR A 432 -26.49 -13.02 -23.52
N ALA A 433 -27.25 -12.96 -22.44
CA ALA A 433 -27.81 -11.72 -21.94
C ALA A 433 -26.80 -10.99 -21.04
N ALA A 434 -26.43 -9.77 -21.38
CA ALA A 434 -25.49 -8.94 -20.61
C ALA A 434 -25.90 -8.78 -19.14
N SER A 435 -27.20 -8.63 -18.87
CA SER A 435 -27.74 -8.54 -17.49
C SER A 435 -27.56 -9.82 -16.67
N ALA A 436 -27.63 -11.00 -17.30
CA ALA A 436 -27.41 -12.27 -16.61
C ALA A 436 -25.92 -12.47 -16.29
N ILE A 437 -25.02 -12.08 -17.19
CA ILE A 437 -23.58 -12.11 -16.96
C ILE A 437 -23.22 -11.15 -15.79
N GLN A 438 -23.78 -9.96 -15.79
CA GLN A 438 -23.58 -8.98 -14.73
C GLN A 438 -24.07 -9.50 -13.36
N SER A 439 -25.25 -10.13 -13.30
CA SER A 439 -25.77 -10.73 -12.07
C SER A 439 -24.91 -11.89 -11.55
N LEU A 440 -24.31 -12.67 -12.45
CA LEU A 440 -23.40 -13.77 -12.10
C LEU A 440 -22.05 -13.23 -11.60
N GLN A 441 -21.53 -12.17 -12.22
CA GLN A 441 -20.34 -11.47 -11.75
C GLN A 441 -20.56 -10.83 -10.37
N GLU A 442 -21.70 -10.19 -10.16
CA GLU A 442 -22.07 -9.63 -8.85
C GLU A 442 -22.21 -10.69 -7.76
N ALA A 443 -22.74 -11.87 -8.09
CA ALA A 443 -22.83 -12.98 -7.16
C ALA A 443 -21.44 -13.54 -6.82
N GLY A 444 -20.52 -13.64 -7.81
CA GLY A 444 -19.14 -14.08 -7.60
C GLY A 444 -18.30 -13.10 -6.76
N ALA A 445 -18.60 -11.81 -6.86
CA ALA A 445 -17.88 -10.75 -6.14
C ALA A 445 -18.24 -10.62 -4.64
N LYS A 446 -19.15 -11.44 -4.09
CA LYS A 446 -19.57 -11.31 -2.68
C LYS A 446 -18.44 -11.57 -1.69
N SER A 447 -17.62 -12.59 -1.93
CA SER A 447 -16.45 -12.91 -1.08
C SER A 447 -15.42 -11.81 -1.14
N SER A 448 -15.09 -11.34 -2.34
CA SER A 448 -14.13 -10.27 -2.58
C SER A 448 -14.54 -8.96 -1.90
N ARG A 449 -15.85 -8.66 -1.80
CA ARG A 449 -16.34 -7.45 -1.10
C ARG A 449 -16.05 -7.46 0.39
N MET A 450 -16.21 -8.61 1.06
CA MET A 450 -15.92 -8.72 2.49
C MET A 450 -14.41 -8.59 2.75
N GLU A 451 -13.60 -9.18 1.89
CA GLU A 451 -12.14 -9.07 1.94
C GLU A 451 -11.68 -7.62 1.71
N SER A 452 -12.26 -6.93 0.72
CA SER A 452 -11.98 -5.52 0.43
C SER A 452 -12.40 -4.59 1.58
N GLN A 453 -13.48 -4.90 2.28
CA GLN A 453 -13.94 -4.11 3.41
C GLN A 453 -12.94 -4.13 4.56
N ARG A 454 -12.30 -5.26 4.86
CA ARG A 454 -11.27 -5.35 5.92
C ARG A 454 -10.04 -4.50 5.60
N LEU A 455 -9.58 -4.54 4.35
CA LEU A 455 -8.49 -3.66 3.89
C LEU A 455 -8.89 -2.18 3.91
N ALA A 456 -10.13 -1.87 3.52
CA ALA A 456 -10.66 -0.51 3.59
C ALA A 456 -10.80 0.00 5.03
N ASP A 457 -11.15 -0.88 5.99
CA ASP A 457 -11.20 -0.52 7.41
C ASP A 457 -9.79 -0.24 7.97
N MET A 458 -8.78 -1.00 7.58
CA MET A 458 -7.38 -0.69 7.91
C MET A 458 -6.96 0.67 7.32
N TYR A 459 -7.26 0.89 6.04
CA TYR A 459 -6.99 2.17 5.38
C TYR A 459 -7.68 3.34 6.09
N ARG A 460 -8.94 3.18 6.52
CA ARG A 460 -9.67 4.20 7.28
C ARG A 460 -8.95 4.56 8.57
N ARG A 461 -8.51 3.57 9.36
CA ARG A 461 -7.74 3.80 10.59
C ARG A 461 -6.39 4.45 10.32
N ALA A 462 -5.74 4.08 9.20
CA ALA A 462 -4.50 4.71 8.76
C ALA A 462 -4.71 6.20 8.44
N VAL A 463 -5.80 6.56 7.75
CA VAL A 463 -6.17 7.95 7.48
C VAL A 463 -6.41 8.73 8.78
N GLU A 464 -7.07 8.13 9.77
CA GLU A 464 -7.26 8.75 11.09
C GLU A 464 -5.90 9.07 11.74
N GLN A 465 -4.93 8.13 11.70
CA GLN A 465 -3.58 8.38 12.22
C GLN A 465 -2.84 9.47 11.43
N VAL A 466 -2.95 9.47 10.11
CA VAL A 466 -2.37 10.54 9.26
C VAL A 466 -2.92 11.90 9.65
N LEU A 467 -4.22 12.04 9.86
CA LEU A 467 -4.84 13.30 10.31
C LEU A 467 -4.30 13.76 11.67
N TRP A 468 -4.13 12.85 12.63
CA TRP A 468 -3.56 13.19 13.93
C TRP A 468 -2.12 13.68 13.83
N LEU A 469 -1.29 12.99 13.04
CA LEU A 469 0.10 13.39 12.83
C LEU A 469 0.19 14.73 12.09
N MET A 470 -0.65 14.97 11.09
CA MET A 470 -0.74 16.27 10.41
C MET A 470 -1.13 17.37 11.39
N GLY A 471 -2.12 17.13 12.26
CA GLY A 471 -2.55 18.10 13.28
C GLY A 471 -1.44 18.40 14.30
N GLN A 472 -0.58 17.43 14.63
CA GLN A 472 0.52 17.60 15.57
C GLN A 472 1.72 18.33 14.96
N PHE A 473 2.13 17.99 13.72
CA PHE A 473 3.42 18.36 13.15
C PHE A 473 3.33 19.37 12.00
N TYR A 474 2.18 19.49 11.30
CA TYR A 474 2.10 20.42 10.18
C TYR A 474 1.96 21.87 10.66
N GLU A 475 2.67 22.74 9.96
CA GLU A 475 2.58 24.18 10.14
C GLU A 475 1.76 24.84 9.01
N LEU A 476 1.21 26.02 9.28
CA LEU A 476 0.37 26.78 8.35
C LEU A 476 1.01 26.98 6.96
N PRO A 477 2.30 27.37 6.83
CA PRO A 477 2.93 27.55 5.51
C PRO A 477 2.89 26.30 4.65
N ARG A 478 3.01 25.13 5.28
CA ARG A 478 2.98 23.84 4.59
C ARG A 478 1.61 23.49 4.02
N ILE A 479 0.57 23.73 4.81
CA ILE A 479 -0.81 23.52 4.36
C ILE A 479 -1.12 24.40 3.15
N ILE A 480 -0.72 25.68 3.20
CA ILE A 480 -0.87 26.61 2.08
C ILE A 480 -0.10 26.13 0.84
N MET A 481 1.12 25.61 1.01
CA MET A 481 1.92 25.10 -0.09
C MET A 481 1.25 23.91 -0.78
N ILE A 482 0.65 23.00 -0.02
CA ILE A 482 0.00 21.80 -0.55
C ILE A 482 -1.33 22.14 -1.23
N THR A 483 -2.17 22.94 -0.58
CA THR A 483 -3.51 23.29 -1.10
C THR A 483 -3.48 24.38 -2.18
N GLY A 484 -2.36 25.13 -2.29
CA GLY A 484 -2.24 26.26 -3.23
C GLY A 484 -3.10 27.48 -2.88
N LYS A 485 -3.80 27.46 -1.76
CA LYS A 485 -4.73 28.51 -1.32
C LYS A 485 -4.01 29.51 -0.41
N GLN A 486 -3.26 30.45 -1.00
CA GLN A 486 -2.51 31.48 -0.25
C GLN A 486 -3.37 32.38 0.64
N ASP A 487 -4.63 32.61 0.27
CA ASP A 487 -5.56 33.52 0.94
C ASP A 487 -6.71 32.77 1.67
N SER A 488 -6.58 31.46 1.91
CA SER A 488 -7.64 30.73 2.61
C SER A 488 -7.63 31.09 4.09
N PRO A 489 -8.68 31.73 4.61
CA PRO A 489 -8.87 31.95 6.04
C PRO A 489 -8.95 30.62 6.81
N TYR A 490 -9.09 29.53 6.09
CA TYR A 490 -9.35 28.18 6.56
C TYR A 490 -8.10 27.36 6.88
N ALA A 491 -6.92 27.75 6.34
CA ALA A 491 -5.68 27.05 6.67
C ALA A 491 -5.35 27.11 8.18
N ALA A 492 -5.66 28.25 8.83
CA ALA A 492 -5.56 28.41 10.29
C ALA A 492 -6.55 27.52 11.04
N ASP A 493 -7.74 27.31 10.49
CA ASP A 493 -8.78 26.52 11.13
C ASP A 493 -8.56 25.01 10.95
N ILE A 494 -7.94 24.57 9.86
CA ILE A 494 -7.50 23.17 9.71
C ILE A 494 -6.43 22.82 10.75
N LEU A 495 -5.47 23.72 10.99
CA LEU A 495 -4.50 23.60 12.07
C LEU A 495 -5.16 23.64 13.45
N LEU A 496 -6.11 24.55 13.62
CA LEU A 496 -6.85 24.68 14.87
C LEU A 496 -7.73 23.45 15.11
N ALA A 497 -8.41 22.95 14.09
CA ALA A 497 -9.18 21.71 14.15
C ALA A 497 -8.26 20.49 14.45
N GLY A 498 -7.11 20.40 13.80
CA GLY A 498 -6.09 19.39 14.13
C GLY A 498 -5.59 19.50 15.56
N ARG A 499 -5.32 20.72 16.05
CA ARG A 499 -4.92 20.96 17.44
C ARG A 499 -6.07 20.79 18.45
N GLN A 500 -7.28 21.17 18.11
CA GLN A 500 -8.47 20.95 18.95
C GLN A 500 -8.81 19.47 19.08
N MET A 501 -8.59 18.65 18.03
CA MET A 501 -8.66 17.19 18.12
C MET A 501 -7.73 16.63 19.21
N LEU A 502 -6.60 17.28 19.45
CA LEU A 502 -5.56 16.82 20.37
C LEU A 502 -5.74 17.37 21.79
N THR A 503 -6.44 18.52 21.97
CA THR A 503 -6.46 19.23 23.24
C THR A 503 -7.77 19.12 24.02
N GLU A 504 -8.90 18.81 23.39
CA GLU A 504 -10.21 18.89 24.04
C GLU A 504 -10.87 17.56 24.39
N SER A 505 -10.24 16.40 24.10
CA SER A 505 -10.95 15.13 24.23
C SER A 505 -10.12 14.04 24.87
N THR A 506 -10.51 13.62 26.05
CA THR A 506 -10.23 12.30 26.63
C THR A 506 -10.85 11.17 25.80
N ASP A 507 -11.88 11.50 25.00
CA ASP A 507 -12.46 10.65 23.95
C ASP A 507 -12.08 11.26 22.59
N MET A 508 -10.96 10.80 22.03
CA MET A 508 -10.45 11.27 20.73
C MET A 508 -11.40 10.94 19.59
N HIS A 509 -12.45 11.77 19.41
CA HIS A 509 -13.25 11.74 18.19
C HIS A 509 -12.67 12.74 17.19
N PRO A 510 -12.24 12.30 16.01
CA PRO A 510 -11.80 13.22 14.96
C PRO A 510 -12.93 14.18 14.62
N ALA A 511 -12.62 15.46 14.40
CA ALA A 511 -13.59 16.48 13.95
C ALA A 511 -14.19 16.13 12.56
N TYR A 512 -13.64 15.15 11.90
CA TYR A 512 -14.08 14.62 10.62
C TYR A 512 -14.38 13.13 10.74
N ARG A 513 -15.46 12.73 10.14
CA ARG A 513 -15.75 11.32 9.93
C ARG A 513 -15.02 10.85 8.67
N VAL A 514 -14.11 9.90 8.82
CA VAL A 514 -13.43 9.28 7.69
C VAL A 514 -14.36 8.26 7.04
N ASN A 515 -14.82 8.56 5.84
CA ASN A 515 -15.55 7.62 5.00
C ASN A 515 -14.58 7.08 3.93
N THR A 516 -14.56 5.77 3.77
CA THR A 516 -13.82 5.14 2.68
C THR A 516 -14.74 4.93 1.49
N GLN A 517 -14.38 5.50 0.37
CA GLN A 517 -15.00 5.19 -0.92
C GLN A 517 -14.08 4.23 -1.68
N ILE A 518 -14.66 3.33 -2.44
CA ILE A 518 -13.90 2.43 -3.29
C ILE A 518 -13.65 3.15 -4.62
N ARG A 519 -12.41 3.47 -4.91
CA ARG A 519 -11.98 4.01 -6.20
C ARG A 519 -11.99 2.89 -7.23
N ARG A 520 -13.06 2.81 -8.01
CA ARG A 520 -13.22 1.77 -9.02
C ARG A 520 -12.46 2.15 -10.29
N ARG A 521 -11.38 1.42 -10.54
CA ARG A 521 -10.54 1.61 -11.75
C ARG A 521 -11.01 0.81 -12.97
N ASN A 522 -12.16 0.12 -12.91
CA ASN A 522 -12.67 -0.65 -14.04
C ASN A 522 -13.17 0.28 -15.17
N PRO A 523 -12.51 0.35 -16.35
CA PRO A 523 -12.85 1.27 -17.42
C PRO A 523 -14.29 1.11 -17.94
N LEU A 524 -14.79 -0.12 -18.02
CA LEU A 524 -16.15 -0.42 -18.48
C LEU A 524 -17.22 0.13 -17.53
N ARG A 525 -16.93 0.17 -16.25
CA ARG A 525 -17.85 0.70 -15.25
C ARG A 525 -17.80 2.22 -15.19
N ILE A 526 -16.61 2.80 -15.31
CA ILE A 526 -16.42 4.24 -15.45
C ILE A 526 -17.21 4.75 -16.66
N GLU A 527 -17.13 4.04 -17.76
CA GLU A 527 -17.88 4.39 -18.97
C GLU A 527 -19.40 4.31 -18.76
N SER A 528 -19.89 3.26 -18.08
CA SER A 528 -21.32 3.12 -17.77
C SER A 528 -21.83 4.17 -16.78
N GLU A 529 -21.04 4.54 -15.78
CA GLU A 529 -21.34 5.62 -14.83
C GLU A 529 -21.34 6.98 -15.54
N ASN A 530 -20.36 7.24 -16.39
CA ASN A 530 -20.33 8.45 -17.22
C ASN A 530 -21.55 8.55 -18.16
N GLN A 531 -21.96 7.43 -18.78
CA GLN A 531 -23.18 7.40 -19.58
C GLN A 531 -24.45 7.70 -18.76
N LEU A 532 -24.54 7.19 -17.55
CA LEU A 532 -25.65 7.49 -16.63
C LEU A 532 -25.70 8.98 -16.28
N ILE A 533 -24.55 9.57 -15.94
CA ILE A 533 -24.43 11.00 -15.61
C ILE A 533 -24.86 11.86 -16.82
N LEU A 534 -24.42 11.50 -18.02
CA LEU A 534 -24.82 12.20 -19.25
C LEU A 534 -26.33 12.06 -19.53
N GLN A 535 -26.93 10.87 -19.28
CA GLN A 535 -28.39 10.68 -19.40
C GLN A 535 -29.15 11.53 -18.36
N LEU A 536 -28.68 11.59 -17.12
CA LEU A 536 -29.27 12.46 -16.10
C LEU A 536 -29.17 13.94 -16.48
N TYR A 537 -28.04 14.36 -17.06
CA TYR A 537 -27.88 15.70 -17.60
C TYR A 537 -28.86 15.99 -18.74
N GLU A 538 -29.01 15.09 -19.70
CA GLU A 538 -29.99 15.25 -20.79
C GLU A 538 -31.44 15.32 -20.27
N MET A 539 -31.77 14.52 -19.24
CA MET A 539 -33.07 14.60 -18.58
C MET A 539 -33.25 15.92 -17.83
N SER A 540 -32.21 16.44 -17.19
CA SER A 540 -32.26 17.73 -16.49
C SER A 540 -32.50 18.92 -17.45
N LEU A 541 -31.92 18.86 -18.67
CA LEU A 541 -32.15 19.86 -19.73
C LEU A 541 -33.61 19.88 -20.22
N ARG A 542 -34.31 18.74 -20.14
CA ARG A 542 -35.74 18.63 -20.50
C ARG A 542 -36.67 19.00 -19.35
N GLY A 543 -36.15 19.11 -18.13
CA GLY A 543 -36.88 19.47 -16.91
C GLY A 543 -36.77 20.97 -16.58
N ASN A 544 -37.52 21.41 -15.53
CA ASN A 544 -37.51 22.81 -15.11
C ASN A 544 -36.30 23.22 -14.23
N ALA A 545 -35.36 22.32 -13.97
CA ALA A 545 -34.16 22.56 -13.16
C ALA A 545 -32.92 21.96 -13.89
N PRO A 546 -32.28 22.70 -14.80
CA PRO A 546 -31.09 22.22 -15.48
C PRO A 546 -29.93 22.11 -14.49
N MET A 547 -29.26 20.97 -14.51
CA MET A 547 -27.97 20.79 -13.79
C MET A 547 -26.92 21.70 -14.43
N ASP A 548 -26.10 22.34 -13.61
CA ASP A 548 -24.97 23.12 -14.11
C ASP A 548 -23.94 22.20 -14.79
N VAL A 549 -23.39 22.66 -15.90
CA VAL A 549 -22.37 21.93 -16.66
C VAL A 549 -21.13 21.64 -15.80
N LEU A 550 -20.80 22.55 -14.88
CA LEU A 550 -19.69 22.33 -13.93
C LEU A 550 -19.95 21.14 -13.03
N ASN A 551 -21.13 21.04 -12.43
CA ASN A 551 -21.50 19.91 -11.58
C ASN A 551 -21.47 18.58 -12.34
N VAL A 552 -21.86 18.59 -13.62
CA VAL A 552 -21.77 17.39 -14.47
C VAL A 552 -20.32 17.03 -14.73
N LEU A 553 -19.46 18.00 -14.99
CA LEU A 553 -18.03 17.77 -15.24
C LEU A 553 -17.30 17.29 -13.98
N GLU A 554 -17.70 17.76 -12.80
CA GLU A 554 -17.20 17.26 -11.51
C GLU A 554 -17.57 15.80 -11.27
N LEU A 555 -18.77 15.40 -11.62
CA LEU A 555 -19.25 14.03 -11.49
C LEU A 555 -18.65 13.08 -12.52
N LEU A 556 -18.31 13.58 -13.72
CA LEU A 556 -17.70 12.76 -14.77
C LEU A 556 -16.28 12.32 -14.41
N GLN A 557 -16.00 11.03 -14.57
CA GLN A 557 -14.66 10.46 -14.42
C GLN A 557 -13.97 10.46 -15.79
N VAL A 558 -13.30 11.58 -16.12
CA VAL A 558 -12.59 11.76 -17.39
C VAL A 558 -11.15 12.20 -17.08
N ASP A 559 -10.19 11.56 -17.75
CA ASP A 559 -8.78 11.94 -17.63
C ASP A 559 -8.55 13.39 -18.11
N GLY A 560 -7.85 14.17 -17.29
CA GLY A 560 -7.53 15.56 -17.60
C GLY A 560 -8.61 16.57 -17.20
N LYS A 561 -9.68 16.18 -16.49
CA LYS A 561 -10.68 17.10 -15.94
C LYS A 561 -10.07 18.20 -15.07
N GLU A 562 -9.00 17.87 -14.33
CA GLU A 562 -8.25 18.80 -13.48
C GLU A 562 -7.68 20.01 -14.23
N ARG A 563 -7.48 19.91 -15.55
CA ARG A 563 -7.02 21.02 -16.39
C ARG A 563 -8.18 21.83 -16.99
N ILE A 564 -9.34 21.22 -17.12
CA ILE A 564 -10.51 21.82 -17.76
C ILE A 564 -11.35 22.55 -16.72
N LEU A 565 -11.54 21.97 -15.55
CA LEU A 565 -12.41 22.46 -14.48
C LEU A 565 -12.02 23.87 -14.00
N PRO A 566 -10.76 24.20 -13.69
CA PRO A 566 -10.36 25.55 -13.29
C PRO A 566 -10.62 26.59 -14.37
N ARG A 567 -10.33 26.26 -15.63
CA ARG A 567 -10.57 27.17 -16.76
C ARG A 567 -12.04 27.48 -16.98
N MET A 568 -12.91 26.49 -16.76
CA MET A 568 -14.35 26.71 -16.86
C MET A 568 -14.87 27.50 -15.66
N GLN A 569 -14.38 27.27 -14.47
CA GLN A 569 -14.71 28.07 -13.28
C GLN A 569 -14.27 29.53 -13.44
N GLU A 570 -13.05 29.79 -13.93
CA GLU A 570 -12.57 31.13 -14.25
C GLU A 570 -13.44 31.80 -15.30
N ALA A 571 -13.82 31.08 -16.36
CA ALA A 571 -14.70 31.61 -17.42
C ALA A 571 -16.09 31.94 -16.87
N GLN A 572 -16.64 31.11 -16.01
CA GLN A 572 -17.95 31.38 -15.36
C GLN A 572 -17.89 32.56 -14.40
N GLN A 573 -16.81 32.68 -13.61
CA GLN A 573 -16.60 33.84 -12.75
C GLN A 573 -16.47 35.13 -13.57
N GLN A 574 -15.73 35.11 -14.69
CA GLN A 574 -15.62 36.25 -15.60
C GLN A 574 -16.99 36.63 -16.22
N GLN A 575 -17.81 35.64 -16.60
CA GLN A 575 -19.16 35.89 -17.09
C GLN A 575 -20.06 36.48 -16.00
N ALA A 576 -19.98 35.99 -14.77
CA ALA A 576 -20.74 36.53 -13.64
C ALA A 576 -20.31 37.97 -13.32
N GLN A 577 -19.02 38.27 -13.33
CA GLN A 577 -18.51 39.63 -13.14
C GLN A 577 -18.93 40.58 -14.26
N THR A 578 -18.88 40.12 -15.50
CA THR A 578 -19.35 40.93 -16.66
C THR A 578 -20.85 41.16 -16.61
N ALA A 579 -21.66 40.19 -16.19
CA ALA A 579 -23.10 40.33 -16.01
C ALA A 579 -23.43 41.33 -14.88
N GLN A 580 -22.72 41.26 -13.76
CA GLN A 580 -22.87 42.24 -12.66
C GLN A 580 -22.46 43.67 -13.09
N ALA A 581 -21.34 43.79 -13.81
CA ALA A 581 -20.89 45.07 -14.35
C ALA A 581 -21.93 45.68 -15.33
N LEU A 582 -22.54 44.81 -16.16
CA LEU A 582 -23.59 45.24 -17.08
C LEU A 582 -24.86 45.70 -16.33
N GLN A 583 -25.28 45.01 -15.28
CA GLN A 583 -26.40 45.41 -14.42
C GLN A 583 -26.11 46.73 -13.71
N LEU A 584 -24.93 46.93 -13.16
CA LEU A 584 -24.50 48.17 -12.53
C LEU A 584 -24.48 49.34 -13.54
N ALA A 585 -23.99 49.08 -14.76
CA ALA A 585 -24.01 50.08 -15.84
C ALA A 585 -25.46 50.44 -16.28
N GLN A 586 -26.35 49.46 -16.34
CA GLN A 586 -27.79 49.73 -16.63
C GLN A 586 -28.48 50.50 -15.50
N ALA A 587 -28.19 50.15 -14.22
CA ALA A 587 -28.71 50.90 -13.08
C ALA A 587 -28.20 52.35 -13.08
N ALA A 588 -26.91 52.58 -13.30
CA ALA A 588 -26.32 53.92 -13.39
C ALA A 588 -26.89 54.74 -14.57
N THR A 589 -27.19 54.12 -15.72
CA THR A 589 -27.84 54.79 -16.85
C THR A 589 -29.29 55.16 -16.53
N ALA A 590 -30.03 54.31 -15.83
CA ALA A 590 -31.39 54.57 -15.37
C ALA A 590 -31.45 55.74 -14.33
N GLU A 591 -30.51 55.76 -13.38
CA GLU A 591 -30.37 56.86 -12.43
C GLU A 591 -30.01 58.18 -13.12
N ALA A 592 -29.12 58.15 -14.11
CA ALA A 592 -28.75 59.34 -14.89
C ALA A 592 -29.93 59.86 -15.73
N GLN A 593 -30.78 58.95 -16.26
CA GLN A 593 -32.02 59.36 -16.95
C GLN A 593 -33.04 60.00 -16.00
N GLN A 594 -33.27 59.38 -14.82
CA GLN A 594 -34.15 59.97 -13.82
C GLN A 594 -33.66 61.32 -13.33
N SER A 595 -32.38 61.50 -13.10
CA SER A 595 -31.78 62.79 -12.72
C SER A 595 -31.92 63.83 -13.82
N ARG A 596 -31.81 63.45 -15.11
CA ARG A 596 -32.11 64.38 -16.24
C ARG A 596 -33.57 64.75 -16.33
N GLU A 597 -34.48 63.81 -16.13
CA GLU A 597 -35.92 64.10 -16.10
C GLU A 597 -36.30 65.02 -14.95
N GLN A 598 -35.73 64.81 -13.75
CA GLN A 598 -35.93 65.70 -12.61
C GLN A 598 -35.37 67.09 -12.86
N MET A 599 -34.18 67.20 -13.49
CA MET A 599 -33.62 68.53 -13.84
C MET A 599 -34.43 69.24 -14.94
N THR A 600 -34.97 68.50 -15.94
CA THR A 600 -35.84 69.07 -16.94
C THR A 600 -37.16 69.56 -16.32
N GLY A 601 -37.76 68.73 -15.42
CA GLY A 601 -38.97 69.13 -14.69
C GLY A 601 -38.75 70.35 -13.76
N MET A 602 -37.61 70.42 -13.05
CA MET A 602 -37.25 71.61 -12.25
C MET A 602 -37.04 72.87 -13.13
N ARG A 603 -36.41 72.68 -14.29
CA ARG A 603 -36.20 73.79 -15.24
C ARG A 603 -37.51 74.28 -15.84
N GLU A 604 -38.47 73.41 -16.15
CA GLU A 604 -39.81 73.77 -16.59
C GLU A 604 -40.60 74.48 -15.48
N GLN A 605 -40.50 74.00 -14.22
CA GLN A 605 -41.15 74.73 -13.07
C GLN A 605 -40.52 76.08 -12.83
N MET A 606 -39.20 76.25 -12.90
CA MET A 606 -38.56 77.55 -12.81
C MET A 606 -38.96 78.49 -13.96
N MET A 607 -39.06 77.95 -15.19
CA MET A 607 -39.54 78.76 -16.33
C MET A 607 -40.99 79.16 -16.18
N ALA A 608 -41.88 78.27 -15.67
CA ALA A 608 -43.28 78.61 -15.37
C ALA A 608 -43.39 79.65 -14.26
N GLN A 609 -42.60 79.55 -13.19
CA GLN A 609 -42.55 80.55 -12.12
C GLN A 609 -41.99 81.90 -12.60
N ALA A 610 -41.00 81.91 -13.46
CA ALA A 610 -40.47 83.12 -14.09
C ALA A 610 -41.52 83.79 -15.01
N GLN A 611 -42.29 82.97 -15.76
CA GLN A 611 -43.38 83.45 -16.62
C GLN A 611 -44.52 84.03 -15.80
N GLU A 612 -44.83 83.43 -14.66
CA GLU A 612 -45.85 83.93 -13.69
C GLU A 612 -45.40 85.20 -12.99
N ALA A 613 -44.13 85.35 -12.64
CA ALA A 613 -43.52 86.55 -12.08
C ALA A 613 -43.53 87.74 -13.08
N ILE A 614 -43.33 87.43 -14.38
CA ILE A 614 -43.44 88.48 -15.44
C ILE A 614 -44.90 88.95 -15.64
N ASN A 615 -45.87 88.06 -15.47
CA ASN A 615 -47.29 88.38 -15.59
C ASN A 615 -47.87 89.06 -14.36
N THR A 616 -47.21 89.09 -13.22
CA THR A 616 -47.66 89.69 -11.97
C THR A 616 -46.96 91.00 -11.66
N ASP A 617 -46.14 91.52 -12.55
CA ASP A 617 -45.53 92.87 -12.34
C ASP A 617 -46.48 93.97 -12.77
N PRO A 618 -47.05 94.78 -11.81
CA PRO A 618 -48.09 95.80 -12.07
C PRO A 618 -47.53 97.08 -12.59
N THR A 619 -46.29 97.21 -13.08
CA THR A 619 -45.63 98.45 -13.48
C THR A 619 -45.62 98.74 -14.99
N SER A 620 -46.45 98.06 -15.82
CA SER A 620 -46.53 98.35 -17.26
C SER A 620 -47.81 99.14 -17.64
N SER A 621 -48.42 99.86 -16.74
CA SER A 621 -49.56 100.73 -17.05
C SER A 621 -49.33 102.23 -16.65
N VAL A 622 -48.21 102.82 -17.16
CA VAL A 622 -48.11 104.31 -17.27
C VAL A 622 -47.19 104.57 -18.48
N TYR A 623 -47.84 105.08 -19.48
CA TYR A 623 -47.50 105.92 -20.64
C TYR A 623 -48.00 105.35 -21.97
N GLY A 624 -49.04 106.01 -22.42
CA GLY A 624 -49.41 106.30 -23.75
C GLY A 624 -50.47 105.42 -24.37
#